data_b7b2a25b6f671f9776abea903f701bd8
#
_entry.id   b7b2a25b6f671f9776abea903f701bd8
#
_cell.length_a   1.000
_cell.length_b   1.000
_cell.length_c   1.000
_cell.angle_alpha   90.00
_cell.angle_beta   90.00
_cell.angle_gamma   90.00
#
_symmetry.space_group_name_H-M   'P 1'
#
loop_
_entity.id
_entity.type
_entity.pdbx_description
1 polymer ?
#
loop_
_entity_poly.entity_id
_entity_poly.type
_entity_poly.pdbx_seq_one_letter_code
_entity_poly.pdbx_strand_id
1 'polypeptide(L)'
;MPEIIFTGSAGRIEGRYHPSRAKNAPIAIVLHPHPQFGGTMNHPIVYQLYYVFANRNFSVLRFNFRGVGRSQGAFDHGQGELADAASALDWAQSINPEARGCWIAGFSFGAWIGMQLLMRRPEIEGFISIAPPANLYDFSFLAPCPSSGLIIHGDKDAVVPHKDVTGLVEKLKTQKGITIEQRIVPAANHFFDGKIDQLMAAVVGYLDKRIEGGGDPKSETRGRRSGAG
;
A
#
# COMPACT_ATOMS: atom_id res chain seq x y z
N MET A 1 -20.70 -1.36 -4.93
CA MET A 1 -19.49 -2.14 -4.56
C MET A 1 -19.90 -3.20 -3.55
N PRO A 2 -19.66 -4.46 -3.83
CA PRO A 2 -20.05 -5.51 -2.92
C PRO A 2 -19.25 -5.41 -1.61
N GLU A 3 -19.98 -5.52 -0.52
CA GLU A 3 -19.42 -5.82 0.79
C GLU A 3 -18.92 -7.25 0.76
N ILE A 4 -17.74 -7.47 1.31
CA ILE A 4 -17.18 -8.81 1.46
C ILE A 4 -16.80 -9.05 2.92
N ILE A 5 -16.80 -10.31 3.28
CA ILE A 5 -16.25 -10.79 4.56
C ILE A 5 -15.30 -11.94 4.22
N PHE A 6 -14.11 -11.89 4.76
CA PHE A 6 -13.14 -12.99 4.68
C PHE A 6 -12.58 -13.32 6.06
N THR A 7 -11.93 -14.46 6.18
CA THR A 7 -11.37 -14.92 7.45
C THR A 7 -9.96 -14.39 7.64
N GLY A 8 -9.74 -13.65 8.71
CA GLY A 8 -8.42 -13.28 9.22
C GLY A 8 -8.00 -14.13 10.42
N SER A 9 -6.82 -13.87 10.95
CA SER A 9 -6.27 -14.64 12.09
C SER A 9 -7.02 -14.43 13.41
N ALA A 10 -7.73 -13.31 13.58
CA ALA A 10 -8.56 -13.01 14.76
C ALA A 10 -10.06 -13.13 14.50
N GLY A 11 -10.46 -13.74 13.39
CA GLY A 11 -11.85 -13.92 13.00
C GLY A 11 -12.22 -13.19 11.70
N ARG A 12 -13.48 -12.80 11.56
CA ARG A 12 -14.00 -12.17 10.34
C ARG A 12 -13.43 -10.78 10.15
N ILE A 13 -13.07 -10.47 8.90
CA ILE A 13 -12.64 -9.15 8.44
C ILE A 13 -13.62 -8.65 7.39
N GLU A 14 -14.14 -7.43 7.57
CA GLU A 14 -14.98 -6.76 6.58
C GLU A 14 -14.16 -5.96 5.58
N GLY A 15 -14.58 -5.97 4.34
CA GLY A 15 -13.92 -5.20 3.28
C GLY A 15 -14.86 -4.77 2.17
N ARG A 16 -14.29 -4.04 1.23
CA ARG A 16 -14.90 -3.65 -0.03
C ARG A 16 -13.97 -4.06 -1.16
N TYR A 17 -14.50 -4.86 -2.07
CA TYR A 17 -13.71 -5.38 -3.18
C TYR A 17 -14.27 -4.88 -4.52
N HIS A 18 -13.36 -4.55 -5.42
CA HIS A 18 -13.63 -4.22 -6.82
C HIS A 18 -12.93 -5.25 -7.71
N PRO A 19 -13.67 -6.15 -8.37
CA PRO A 19 -13.09 -7.03 -9.38
C PRO A 19 -12.79 -6.23 -10.65
N SER A 20 -11.59 -6.33 -11.15
CA SER A 20 -11.27 -5.83 -12.50
C SER A 20 -11.87 -6.74 -13.55
N ARG A 21 -12.23 -6.16 -14.70
CA ARG A 21 -12.65 -6.91 -15.90
C ARG A 21 -11.49 -7.18 -16.86
N ALA A 22 -10.34 -6.58 -16.60
CA ALA A 22 -9.16 -6.81 -17.44
C ALA A 22 -8.57 -8.20 -17.17
N LYS A 23 -8.12 -8.87 -18.22
CA LYS A 23 -7.42 -10.16 -18.09
C LYS A 23 -6.11 -9.95 -17.36
N ASN A 24 -5.79 -10.86 -16.42
CA ASN A 24 -4.56 -10.84 -15.62
C ASN A 24 -4.38 -9.50 -14.87
N ALA A 25 -5.47 -8.87 -14.45
CA ALA A 25 -5.44 -7.60 -13.73
C ALA A 25 -4.58 -7.71 -12.47
N PRO A 26 -3.70 -6.74 -12.18
CA PRO A 26 -2.97 -6.74 -10.93
C PRO A 26 -3.90 -6.48 -9.74
N ILE A 27 -3.48 -6.94 -8.56
CA ILE A 27 -4.19 -6.73 -7.31
C ILE A 27 -3.62 -5.49 -6.61
N ALA A 28 -4.48 -4.68 -5.98
CA ALA A 28 -4.08 -3.65 -5.05
C ALA A 28 -4.77 -3.82 -3.69
N ILE A 29 -3.98 -3.79 -2.62
CA ILE A 29 -4.48 -3.78 -1.24
C ILE A 29 -4.29 -2.40 -0.67
N VAL A 30 -5.35 -1.81 -0.11
CA VAL A 30 -5.32 -0.44 0.44
C VAL A 30 -5.58 -0.48 1.94
N LEU A 31 -4.62 0.04 2.71
CA LEU A 31 -4.56 -0.03 4.16
C LEU A 31 -4.86 1.31 4.80
N HIS A 32 -5.75 1.31 5.80
CA HIS A 32 -6.21 2.52 6.48
C HIS A 32 -5.28 2.98 7.61
N PRO A 33 -5.40 4.25 8.08
CA PRO A 33 -4.61 4.77 9.16
C PRO A 33 -4.96 4.11 10.51
N HIS A 34 -4.34 4.60 11.59
CA HIS A 34 -4.35 3.96 12.90
C HIS A 34 -5.76 3.64 13.41
N PRO A 35 -6.05 2.36 13.75
CA PRO A 35 -7.36 1.91 14.17
C PRO A 35 -7.94 2.68 15.37
N GLN A 36 -7.11 2.93 16.38
CA GLN A 36 -7.53 3.58 17.63
C GLN A 36 -7.69 5.11 17.51
N PHE A 37 -7.29 5.70 16.37
CA PHE A 37 -7.45 7.14 16.11
C PHE A 37 -8.45 7.41 14.98
N GLY A 38 -9.50 6.59 14.89
CA GLY A 38 -10.58 6.75 13.93
C GLY A 38 -10.27 6.27 12.51
N GLY A 39 -9.16 5.53 12.34
CA GLY A 39 -8.83 4.91 11.05
C GLY A 39 -9.82 3.84 10.67
N THR A 40 -10.34 3.93 9.44
CA THR A 40 -11.22 2.95 8.83
C THR A 40 -10.95 2.85 7.33
N MET A 41 -11.43 1.77 6.71
CA MET A 41 -11.37 1.62 5.24
C MET A 41 -12.13 2.72 4.48
N ASN A 42 -12.98 3.50 5.17
CA ASN A 42 -13.74 4.60 4.59
C ASN A 42 -13.06 5.97 4.76
N HIS A 43 -11.86 6.01 5.34
CA HIS A 43 -11.07 7.24 5.40
C HIS A 43 -10.92 7.85 3.99
N PRO A 44 -11.09 9.19 3.81
CA PRO A 44 -11.09 9.82 2.49
C PRO A 44 -9.91 9.44 1.60
N ILE A 45 -8.68 9.42 2.14
CA ILE A 45 -7.48 9.04 1.39
C ILE A 45 -7.55 7.57 0.94
N VAL A 46 -7.98 6.65 1.82
CA VAL A 46 -8.13 5.21 1.50
C VAL A 46 -9.17 5.00 0.41
N TYR A 47 -10.28 5.73 0.52
CA TYR A 47 -11.36 5.71 -0.45
C TYR A 47 -10.89 6.19 -1.83
N GLN A 48 -10.16 7.30 -1.89
CA GLN A 48 -9.62 7.83 -3.14
C GLN A 48 -8.57 6.90 -3.75
N LEU A 49 -7.63 6.36 -2.96
CA LEU A 49 -6.66 5.36 -3.42
C LEU A 49 -7.35 4.17 -4.08
N TYR A 50 -8.40 3.65 -3.46
CA TYR A 50 -9.18 2.56 -4.01
C TYR A 50 -9.69 2.88 -5.43
N TYR A 51 -10.24 4.08 -5.65
CA TYR A 51 -10.70 4.48 -6.98
C TYR A 51 -9.57 4.73 -7.97
N VAL A 52 -8.46 5.29 -7.51
CA VAL A 52 -7.28 5.49 -8.37
C VAL A 52 -6.80 4.16 -8.97
N PHE A 53 -6.72 3.11 -8.16
CA PHE A 53 -6.36 1.77 -8.63
C PHE A 53 -7.47 1.12 -9.49
N ALA A 54 -8.72 1.20 -9.06
CA ALA A 54 -9.85 0.62 -9.79
C ALA A 54 -9.98 1.21 -11.21
N ASN A 55 -9.80 2.53 -11.36
CA ASN A 55 -9.82 3.21 -12.65
C ASN A 55 -8.63 2.86 -13.56
N ARG A 56 -7.64 2.14 -13.03
CA ARG A 56 -6.46 1.62 -13.76
C ARG A 56 -6.49 0.12 -13.96
N ASN A 57 -7.69 -0.44 -13.93
CA ASN A 57 -7.93 -1.87 -14.15
C ASN A 57 -7.26 -2.80 -13.12
N PHE A 58 -7.05 -2.35 -11.88
CA PHE A 58 -6.68 -3.23 -10.78
C PHE A 58 -7.92 -3.90 -10.17
N SER A 59 -7.75 -5.13 -9.70
CA SER A 59 -8.64 -5.72 -8.70
C SER A 59 -8.25 -5.15 -7.33
N VAL A 60 -9.16 -4.43 -6.67
CA VAL A 60 -8.80 -3.63 -5.49
C VAL A 60 -9.55 -4.07 -4.25
N LEU A 61 -8.84 -4.28 -3.17
CA LEU A 61 -9.39 -4.55 -1.85
C LEU A 61 -8.98 -3.45 -0.87
N ARG A 62 -9.99 -2.88 -0.16
CA ARG A 62 -9.82 -2.12 1.07
C ARG A 62 -10.63 -2.79 2.17
N PHE A 63 -10.12 -2.82 3.39
CA PHE A 63 -10.75 -3.54 4.49
C PHE A 63 -10.49 -2.81 5.82
N ASN A 64 -11.26 -3.17 6.82
CA ASN A 64 -11.04 -2.71 8.19
C ASN A 64 -10.13 -3.69 8.92
N PHE A 65 -9.05 -3.19 9.53
CA PHE A 65 -8.25 -3.97 10.46
C PHE A 65 -9.09 -4.49 11.63
N ARG A 66 -8.58 -5.48 12.33
CA ARG A 66 -9.20 -6.05 13.54
C ARG A 66 -9.67 -4.97 14.52
N GLY A 67 -10.81 -5.18 15.14
CA GLY A 67 -11.41 -4.26 16.09
C GLY A 67 -12.01 -2.99 15.47
N VAL A 68 -12.01 -2.84 14.14
CA VAL A 68 -12.61 -1.70 13.44
C VAL A 68 -13.87 -2.13 12.70
N GLY A 69 -14.94 -1.37 12.85
CA GLY A 69 -16.24 -1.64 12.21
C GLY A 69 -16.76 -3.01 12.56
N ARG A 70 -16.95 -3.88 11.56
CA ARG A 70 -17.44 -5.26 11.74
C ARG A 70 -16.31 -6.30 11.76
N SER A 71 -15.06 -5.88 11.66
CA SER A 71 -13.91 -6.78 11.78
C SER A 71 -13.72 -7.22 13.22
N GLN A 72 -13.57 -8.51 13.43
CA GLN A 72 -13.38 -9.14 14.75
C GLN A 72 -11.97 -8.95 15.27
N GLY A 73 -11.78 -9.23 16.56
CA GLY A 73 -10.50 -9.06 17.26
C GLY A 73 -10.37 -7.70 17.90
N ALA A 74 -9.16 -7.37 18.31
CA ALA A 74 -8.78 -6.10 18.92
C ALA A 74 -7.44 -5.64 18.38
N PHE A 75 -7.16 -4.34 18.46
CA PHE A 75 -5.89 -3.75 18.07
C PHE A 75 -4.72 -4.47 18.75
N ASP A 76 -3.72 -4.87 17.98
CA ASP A 76 -2.59 -5.69 18.40
C ASP A 76 -1.23 -5.08 18.02
N HIS A 77 -1.11 -3.78 18.20
CA HIS A 77 0.14 -3.01 18.06
C HIS A 77 0.90 -3.26 16.74
N GLY A 78 0.20 -3.61 15.68
CA GLY A 78 0.73 -3.83 14.34
C GLY A 78 1.00 -5.30 13.99
N GLN A 79 1.19 -6.20 14.97
CA GLN A 79 1.42 -7.62 14.68
C GLN A 79 0.17 -8.27 14.10
N GLY A 80 -0.95 -8.09 14.76
CA GLY A 80 -2.23 -8.58 14.31
C GLY A 80 -2.69 -7.90 13.03
N GLU A 81 -2.51 -6.59 12.90
CA GLU A 81 -2.88 -5.84 11.71
C GLU A 81 -2.06 -6.28 10.49
N LEU A 82 -0.80 -6.66 10.70
CA LEU A 82 0.03 -7.26 9.65
C LEU A 82 -0.50 -8.63 9.22
N ALA A 83 -0.95 -9.46 10.17
CA ALA A 83 -1.60 -10.73 9.86
C ALA A 83 -2.93 -10.54 9.11
N ASP A 84 -3.70 -9.50 9.45
CA ASP A 84 -4.92 -9.14 8.72
C ASP A 84 -4.60 -8.72 7.28
N ALA A 85 -3.57 -7.91 7.08
CA ALA A 85 -3.12 -7.50 5.75
C ALA A 85 -2.62 -8.68 4.90
N ALA A 86 -1.93 -9.64 5.52
CA ALA A 86 -1.53 -10.88 4.85
C ALA A 86 -2.75 -11.71 4.45
N SER A 87 -3.71 -11.90 5.35
CA SER A 87 -4.97 -12.61 5.06
C SER A 87 -5.78 -11.92 3.95
N ALA A 88 -5.78 -10.58 3.91
CA ALA A 88 -6.42 -9.80 2.86
C ALA A 88 -5.78 -10.05 1.49
N LEU A 89 -4.44 -10.09 1.45
CA LEU A 89 -3.70 -10.39 0.22
C LEU A 89 -3.95 -11.83 -0.24
N ASP A 90 -3.89 -12.81 0.67
CA ASP A 90 -4.18 -14.22 0.38
C ASP A 90 -5.59 -14.41 -0.19
N TRP A 91 -6.58 -13.78 0.45
CA TRP A 91 -7.95 -13.80 -0.05
C TRP A 91 -8.07 -13.18 -1.44
N ALA A 92 -7.46 -12.00 -1.65
CA ALA A 92 -7.51 -11.35 -2.96
C ALA A 92 -6.83 -12.18 -4.06
N GLN A 93 -5.71 -12.84 -3.76
CA GLN A 93 -5.04 -13.75 -4.69
C GLN A 93 -5.87 -14.99 -4.98
N SER A 94 -6.54 -15.56 -3.98
CA SER A 94 -7.38 -16.76 -4.17
C SER A 94 -8.51 -16.57 -5.17
N ILE A 95 -9.06 -15.36 -5.25
CA ILE A 95 -10.14 -15.00 -6.19
C ILE A 95 -9.63 -14.35 -7.49
N ASN A 96 -8.33 -14.10 -7.60
CA ASN A 96 -7.66 -13.58 -8.78
C ASN A 96 -6.42 -14.41 -9.12
N PRO A 97 -6.55 -15.71 -9.41
CA PRO A 97 -5.40 -16.62 -9.59
C PRO A 97 -4.53 -16.24 -10.80
N GLU A 98 -5.09 -15.51 -11.76
CA GLU A 98 -4.41 -15.03 -12.97
C GLU A 98 -3.78 -13.63 -12.79
N ALA A 99 -3.76 -13.07 -11.59
CA ALA A 99 -3.21 -11.73 -11.37
C ALA A 99 -1.72 -11.68 -11.71
N ARG A 100 -1.31 -10.69 -12.50
CA ARG A 100 0.09 -10.54 -12.94
C ARG A 100 1.04 -10.02 -11.85
N GLY A 101 0.50 -9.52 -10.72
CA GLY A 101 1.28 -9.00 -9.59
C GLY A 101 0.39 -8.30 -8.57
N CYS A 102 1.01 -7.87 -7.48
CA CYS A 102 0.33 -7.22 -6.37
C CYS A 102 0.96 -5.86 -6.05
N TRP A 103 0.13 -4.92 -5.62
CA TRP A 103 0.52 -3.61 -5.12
C TRP A 103 -0.04 -3.39 -3.73
N ILE A 104 0.70 -2.67 -2.90
CA ILE A 104 0.26 -2.26 -1.59
C ILE A 104 0.22 -0.74 -1.49
N ALA A 105 -0.86 -0.19 -0.98
CA ALA A 105 -0.96 1.24 -0.69
C ALA A 105 -1.44 1.44 0.74
N GLY A 106 -0.87 2.40 1.45
CA GLY A 106 -1.26 2.66 2.82
C GLY A 106 -1.08 4.11 3.22
N PHE A 107 -1.91 4.53 4.18
CA PHE A 107 -1.83 5.86 4.79
C PHE A 107 -1.44 5.74 6.26
N SER A 108 -0.44 6.51 6.68
CA SER A 108 0.02 6.61 8.07
C SER A 108 0.36 5.23 8.66
N PHE A 109 -0.31 4.76 9.70
CA PHE A 109 -0.15 3.41 10.24
C PHE A 109 -0.28 2.32 9.16
N GLY A 110 -1.26 2.45 8.26
CA GLY A 110 -1.42 1.53 7.13
C GLY A 110 -0.21 1.51 6.19
N ALA A 111 0.50 2.63 6.04
CA ALA A 111 1.75 2.68 5.29
C ALA A 111 2.84 1.83 5.98
N TRP A 112 2.98 1.90 7.30
CA TRP A 112 3.93 1.09 8.06
C TRP A 112 3.61 -0.41 7.99
N ILE A 113 2.33 -0.79 8.13
CA ILE A 113 1.89 -2.19 7.95
C ILE A 113 2.17 -2.67 6.51
N GLY A 114 1.85 -1.85 5.51
CA GLY A 114 2.10 -2.18 4.10
C GLY A 114 3.57 -2.42 3.80
N MET A 115 4.48 -1.61 4.37
CA MET A 115 5.91 -1.78 4.20
C MET A 115 6.43 -3.05 4.89
N GLN A 116 5.85 -3.46 6.03
CA GLN A 116 6.18 -4.73 6.66
C GLN A 116 5.69 -5.93 5.84
N LEU A 117 4.48 -5.83 5.26
CA LEU A 117 3.94 -6.86 4.37
C LEU A 117 4.81 -7.02 3.13
N LEU A 118 5.23 -5.91 2.51
CA LEU A 118 6.15 -5.88 1.37
C LEU A 118 7.41 -6.72 1.60
N MET A 119 7.97 -6.67 2.80
CA MET A 119 9.18 -7.44 3.15
C MET A 119 8.96 -8.95 3.26
N ARG A 120 7.71 -9.39 3.39
CA ARG A 120 7.34 -10.80 3.60
C ARG A 120 6.69 -11.43 2.37
N ARG A 121 6.31 -10.62 1.40
CA ARG A 121 5.49 -11.03 0.25
C ARG A 121 6.19 -10.61 -1.05
N PRO A 122 7.03 -11.49 -1.62
CA PRO A 122 7.84 -11.18 -2.81
C PRO A 122 7.03 -10.94 -4.09
N GLU A 123 5.74 -11.29 -4.08
CA GLU A 123 4.81 -11.00 -5.16
C GLU A 123 4.35 -9.54 -5.19
N ILE A 124 4.65 -8.74 -4.16
CA ILE A 124 4.36 -7.31 -4.16
C ILE A 124 5.41 -6.58 -4.99
N GLU A 125 5.00 -6.05 -6.15
CA GLU A 125 5.85 -5.44 -7.16
C GLU A 125 6.02 -3.93 -6.99
N GLY A 126 5.16 -3.31 -6.19
CA GLY A 126 5.21 -1.86 -5.97
C GLY A 126 4.40 -1.42 -4.77
N PHE A 127 4.72 -0.23 -4.26
CA PHE A 127 4.02 0.33 -3.13
C PHE A 127 3.77 1.83 -3.26
N ILE A 128 2.74 2.30 -2.54
CA ILE A 128 2.47 3.71 -2.30
C ILE A 128 2.32 3.92 -0.79
N SER A 129 3.23 4.67 -0.22
CA SER A 129 3.31 4.95 1.21
C SER A 129 3.02 6.43 1.46
N ILE A 130 1.83 6.73 2.01
CA ILE A 130 1.38 8.10 2.28
C ILE A 130 1.59 8.42 3.76
N ALA A 131 2.34 9.48 4.04
CA ALA A 131 2.70 9.95 5.37
C ALA A 131 3.16 8.80 6.31
N PRO A 132 4.16 7.99 5.90
CA PRO A 132 4.65 6.89 6.73
C PRO A 132 5.18 7.43 8.06
N PRO A 133 4.76 6.87 9.22
CA PRO A 133 5.07 7.42 10.54
C PRO A 133 6.50 7.09 10.99
N ALA A 134 7.51 7.64 10.29
CA ALA A 134 8.91 7.34 10.46
C ALA A 134 9.52 7.86 11.78
N ASN A 135 8.80 8.76 12.47
CA ASN A 135 9.15 9.25 13.82
C ASN A 135 8.53 8.39 14.93
N LEU A 136 7.53 7.57 14.64
CA LEU A 136 6.77 6.81 15.64
C LEU A 136 7.07 5.30 15.60
N TYR A 137 7.45 4.79 14.43
CA TYR A 137 7.71 3.37 14.20
C TYR A 137 9.06 3.15 13.53
N ASP A 138 9.64 1.99 13.81
CA ASP A 138 10.89 1.57 13.16
C ASP A 138 10.63 1.13 11.71
N PHE A 139 11.46 1.61 10.80
CA PHE A 139 11.50 1.23 9.37
C PHE A 139 12.85 0.59 8.99
N SER A 140 13.71 0.25 9.96
CA SER A 140 15.02 -0.35 9.70
C SER A 140 14.94 -1.71 8.97
N PHE A 141 13.81 -2.40 9.10
CA PHE A 141 13.54 -3.65 8.39
C PHE A 141 13.55 -3.52 6.85
N LEU A 142 13.47 -2.30 6.29
CA LEU A 142 13.50 -2.05 4.84
C LEU A 142 14.92 -2.05 4.24
N ALA A 143 15.84 -2.74 4.84
CA ALA A 143 17.21 -2.87 4.33
C ALA A 143 17.58 -4.36 4.17
N PRO A 144 17.46 -4.92 2.93
CA PRO A 144 17.13 -4.28 1.66
C PRO A 144 15.63 -4.22 1.36
N CYS A 145 15.16 -3.10 0.82
CA CYS A 145 13.80 -2.97 0.34
C CYS A 145 13.63 -3.76 -0.99
N PRO A 146 12.61 -4.62 -1.12
CA PRO A 146 12.52 -5.53 -2.26
C PRO A 146 11.93 -4.91 -3.53
N SER A 147 11.25 -3.75 -3.44
CA SER A 147 10.50 -3.19 -4.56
C SER A 147 10.60 -1.68 -4.62
N SER A 148 10.47 -1.15 -5.84
CA SER A 148 10.34 0.28 -6.09
C SER A 148 9.00 0.82 -5.62
N GLY A 149 8.93 2.09 -5.24
CA GLY A 149 7.70 2.66 -4.73
C GLY A 149 7.68 4.18 -4.65
N LEU A 150 6.52 4.68 -4.25
CA LEU A 150 6.26 6.09 -4.03
C LEU A 150 6.05 6.36 -2.54
N ILE A 151 6.74 7.37 -2.01
CA ILE A 151 6.53 7.90 -0.67
C ILE A 151 6.07 9.35 -0.80
N ILE A 152 4.91 9.67 -0.22
CA ILE A 152 4.30 11.01 -0.26
C ILE A 152 4.08 11.51 1.15
N HIS A 153 4.37 12.79 1.40
CA HIS A 153 4.03 13.44 2.66
C HIS A 153 3.80 14.94 2.49
N GLY A 154 3.19 15.56 3.51
CA GLY A 154 3.00 17.00 3.57
C GLY A 154 4.15 17.71 4.27
N ASP A 155 4.52 18.91 3.80
CA ASP A 155 5.59 19.70 4.44
C ASP A 155 5.15 20.40 5.73
N LYS A 156 3.85 20.44 6.02
CA LYS A 156 3.23 20.97 7.26
C LYS A 156 2.61 19.86 8.13
N ASP A 157 3.06 18.63 7.93
CA ASP A 157 2.66 17.52 8.79
C ASP A 157 3.23 17.69 10.20
N ALA A 158 2.34 17.94 11.18
CA ALA A 158 2.70 18.10 12.59
C ALA A 158 2.72 16.76 13.34
N VAL A 159 2.14 15.69 12.79
CA VAL A 159 2.12 14.35 13.36
C VAL A 159 3.40 13.60 13.00
N VAL A 160 3.77 13.67 11.71
CA VAL A 160 4.99 13.07 11.18
C VAL A 160 5.82 14.17 10.51
N PRO A 161 6.83 14.71 11.20
CA PRO A 161 7.68 15.75 10.63
C PRO A 161 8.29 15.31 9.32
N HIS A 162 8.21 16.17 8.30
CA HIS A 162 8.66 15.82 6.95
C HIS A 162 10.14 15.40 6.88
N LYS A 163 10.98 15.92 7.80
CA LYS A 163 12.39 15.56 7.91
C LYS A 163 12.61 14.06 8.18
N ASP A 164 11.72 13.45 8.98
CA ASP A 164 11.85 12.04 9.36
C ASP A 164 11.48 11.15 8.16
N VAL A 165 10.45 11.53 7.39
CA VAL A 165 10.10 10.85 6.13
C VAL A 165 11.19 11.04 5.08
N THR A 166 11.77 12.23 4.95
CA THR A 166 12.88 12.49 4.02
C THR A 166 14.11 11.65 4.40
N GLY A 167 14.44 11.57 5.69
CA GLY A 167 15.54 10.72 6.15
C GLY A 167 15.31 9.22 5.85
N LEU A 168 14.07 8.73 5.95
CA LEU A 168 13.71 7.37 5.51
C LEU A 168 13.93 7.21 4.00
N VAL A 169 13.45 8.15 3.20
CA VAL A 169 13.60 8.10 1.73
C VAL A 169 15.06 8.12 1.31
N GLU A 170 15.88 8.97 1.93
CA GLU A 170 17.32 9.05 1.63
C GLU A 170 18.01 7.71 1.89
N LYS A 171 17.72 7.06 3.02
CA LYS A 171 18.24 5.70 3.31
C LYS A 171 17.81 4.67 2.26
N LEU A 172 16.54 4.71 1.84
CA LEU A 172 16.03 3.77 0.83
C LEU A 172 16.66 4.01 -0.55
N LYS A 173 16.91 5.27 -0.93
CA LYS A 173 17.53 5.64 -2.21
C LYS A 173 18.98 5.18 -2.36
N THR A 174 19.68 4.87 -1.26
CA THR A 174 21.03 4.31 -1.33
C THR A 174 21.07 2.86 -1.83
N GLN A 175 19.92 2.20 -1.87
CA GLN A 175 19.81 0.78 -2.22
C GLN A 175 19.80 0.59 -3.74
N LYS A 176 20.51 -0.44 -4.20
CA LYS A 176 20.59 -0.78 -5.63
C LYS A 176 19.40 -1.61 -6.09
N GLY A 177 19.01 -1.44 -7.35
CA GLY A 177 17.99 -2.26 -8.00
C GLY A 177 16.55 -1.86 -7.68
N ILE A 178 16.34 -0.76 -6.96
CA ILE A 178 15.02 -0.15 -6.72
C ILE A 178 15.06 1.35 -6.97
N THR A 179 13.89 1.93 -7.25
CA THR A 179 13.70 3.37 -7.37
C THR A 179 12.65 3.83 -6.38
N ILE A 180 13.02 4.70 -5.47
CA ILE A 180 12.11 5.35 -4.53
C ILE A 180 11.84 6.76 -5.00
N GLU A 181 10.61 7.00 -5.43
CA GLU A 181 10.13 8.35 -5.75
C GLU A 181 9.57 9.01 -4.49
N GLN A 182 9.99 10.23 -4.21
CA GLN A 182 9.46 11.05 -3.13
C GLN A 182 8.63 12.19 -3.71
N ARG A 183 7.47 12.43 -3.15
CA ARG A 183 6.64 13.60 -3.42
C ARG A 183 6.31 14.33 -2.13
N ILE A 184 6.48 15.63 -2.14
CA ILE A 184 6.09 16.52 -1.05
C ILE A 184 4.90 17.33 -1.54
N VAL A 185 3.79 17.30 -0.77
CA VAL A 185 2.61 18.12 -1.05
C VAL A 185 2.73 19.43 -0.26
N PRO A 186 2.89 20.58 -0.94
CA PRO A 186 3.10 21.85 -0.27
C PRO A 186 1.91 22.27 0.60
N ALA A 187 2.21 22.80 1.77
CA ALA A 187 1.24 23.26 2.76
C ALA A 187 0.21 22.20 3.21
N ALA A 188 0.52 20.90 3.02
CA ALA A 188 -0.33 19.81 3.48
C ALA A 188 0.03 19.40 4.90
N ASN A 189 -0.99 19.21 5.73
CA ASN A 189 -0.90 18.56 7.04
C ASN A 189 -0.94 17.03 6.91
N HIS A 190 -0.97 16.31 8.04
CA HIS A 190 -1.00 14.84 8.07
C HIS A 190 -2.18 14.24 7.31
N PHE A 191 -3.35 14.88 7.38
CA PHE A 191 -4.59 14.40 6.76
C PHE A 191 -4.81 14.93 5.35
N PHE A 192 -3.90 15.77 4.84
CA PHE A 192 -4.01 16.43 3.54
C PHE A 192 -5.30 17.24 3.37
N ASP A 193 -5.74 17.91 4.44
CA ASP A 193 -6.95 18.73 4.44
C ASP A 193 -6.87 19.81 3.34
N GLY A 194 -7.89 19.83 2.46
CA GLY A 194 -7.90 20.71 1.29
C GLY A 194 -6.82 20.42 0.23
N LYS A 195 -6.08 19.31 0.35
CA LYS A 195 -4.97 18.92 -0.54
C LYS A 195 -5.10 17.50 -1.12
N ILE A 196 -6.23 16.84 -0.89
CA ILE A 196 -6.45 15.46 -1.36
C ILE A 196 -6.32 15.35 -2.88
N ASP A 197 -6.77 16.35 -3.64
CA ASP A 197 -6.63 16.34 -5.10
C ASP A 197 -5.18 16.41 -5.54
N GLN A 198 -4.34 17.21 -4.87
CA GLN A 198 -2.90 17.28 -5.15
C GLN A 198 -2.20 15.96 -4.78
N LEU A 199 -2.58 15.36 -3.64
CA LEU A 199 -2.10 14.05 -3.24
C LEU A 199 -2.44 12.99 -4.29
N MET A 200 -3.70 12.94 -4.73
CA MET A 200 -4.14 11.94 -5.72
C MET A 200 -3.51 12.19 -7.10
N ALA A 201 -3.31 13.44 -7.50
CA ALA A 201 -2.59 13.76 -8.73
C ALA A 201 -1.15 13.21 -8.72
N ALA A 202 -0.46 13.27 -7.58
CA ALA A 202 0.88 12.69 -7.42
C ALA A 202 0.85 11.15 -7.50
N VAL A 203 -0.14 10.51 -6.88
CA VAL A 203 -0.35 9.06 -6.97
C VAL A 203 -0.63 8.62 -8.40
N VAL A 204 -1.55 9.32 -9.06
CA VAL A 204 -1.94 9.08 -10.46
C VAL A 204 -0.74 9.15 -11.38
N GLY A 205 0.03 10.25 -11.33
CA GLY A 205 1.20 10.44 -12.18
C GLY A 205 2.27 9.37 -11.97
N TYR A 206 2.46 8.89 -10.73
CA TYR A 206 3.37 7.79 -10.45
C TYR A 206 2.87 6.46 -11.02
N LEU A 207 1.60 6.11 -10.78
CA LEU A 207 1.02 4.86 -11.27
C LEU A 207 1.02 4.80 -12.79
N ASP A 208 0.61 5.86 -13.48
CA ASP A 208 0.56 5.91 -14.94
C ASP A 208 1.96 5.68 -15.53
N LYS A 209 2.98 6.37 -15.00
CA LYS A 209 4.37 6.16 -15.39
C LYS A 209 4.84 4.71 -15.19
N ARG A 210 4.44 4.06 -14.09
CA ARG A 210 4.84 2.69 -13.77
C ARG A 210 4.10 1.66 -14.64
N ILE A 211 2.84 1.90 -14.96
CA ILE A 211 2.03 1.01 -15.80
C ILE A 211 2.46 1.11 -17.26
N GLU A 212 2.68 2.32 -17.78
CA GLU A 212 3.11 2.58 -19.15
C GLU A 212 4.56 2.15 -19.41
N GLY A 213 5.45 2.30 -18.42
CA GLY A 213 6.86 1.95 -18.50
C GLY A 213 7.17 0.45 -18.44
N GLY A 214 6.15 -0.43 -18.40
CA GLY A 214 6.34 -1.88 -18.52
C GLY A 214 7.00 -2.58 -17.33
N GLY A 215 6.88 -2.05 -16.09
CA GLY A 215 7.39 -2.72 -14.90
C GLY A 215 8.87 -2.46 -14.60
N ASP A 216 9.30 -2.90 -13.42
CA ASP A 216 10.68 -2.81 -12.94
C ASP A 216 11.62 -3.69 -13.81
N PRO A 217 12.90 -3.31 -13.99
CA PRO A 217 13.92 -4.10 -14.70
C PRO A 217 14.05 -5.57 -14.23
N LYS A 218 13.49 -5.90 -13.07
CA LYS A 218 13.49 -7.28 -12.54
C LYS A 218 12.56 -8.25 -13.30
N SER A 219 11.59 -7.77 -14.09
CA SER A 219 10.70 -8.64 -14.86
C SER A 219 11.38 -9.27 -16.08
N GLU A 220 12.42 -8.64 -16.64
CA GLU A 220 13.12 -9.16 -17.83
C GLU A 220 14.08 -10.32 -17.51
N THR A 221 14.55 -10.44 -16.25
CA THR A 221 15.50 -11.50 -15.88
C THR A 221 14.85 -12.83 -15.52
N ARG A 222 13.54 -12.88 -15.25
CA ARG A 222 12.80 -14.12 -14.98
C ARG A 222 12.44 -14.91 -16.26
N GLY A 223 12.33 -14.24 -17.40
CA GLY A 223 11.97 -14.88 -18.70
C GLY A 223 13.11 -15.62 -19.41
N ARG A 224 14.37 -15.45 -18.99
CA ARG A 224 15.54 -16.05 -19.68
C ARG A 224 16.12 -17.34 -19.05
N ARG A 225 15.54 -17.87 -17.98
CA ARG A 225 16.05 -19.08 -17.33
C ARG A 225 15.28 -20.38 -17.59
N SER A 226 14.28 -20.37 -18.47
CA SER A 226 13.54 -21.58 -18.84
C SER A 226 13.80 -22.10 -20.26
N GLY A 227 14.96 -21.84 -20.83
CA GLY A 227 15.31 -22.25 -22.18
C GLY A 227 16.75 -22.69 -22.34
N ALA A 228 17.22 -23.63 -21.53
CA ALA A 228 18.44 -24.42 -21.81
C ALA A 228 18.45 -25.63 -20.86
N GLY A 229 18.08 -26.78 -21.41
CA GLY A 229 18.17 -28.08 -20.77
C GLY A 229 17.37 -29.09 -21.54
#